data_4bdfc1b2f5c1a7448aee755b04705288
#
_entry.id   4bdfc1b2f5c1a7448aee755b04705288
#
_cell.length_a   1.000
_cell.length_b   1.000
_cell.length_c   1.000
_cell.angle_alpha   90.00
_cell.angle_beta   90.00
_cell.angle_gamma   90.00
#
_symmetry.space_group_name_H-M   'P 1'
#
loop_
_entity.id
_entity.type
_entity.pdbx_description
1 polymer ?
#
loop_
_entity_poly.entity_id
_entity_poly.type
_entity_poly.pdbx_seq_one_letter_code
_entity_poly.pdbx_strand_id
1 'polypeptide(L)'
;PARTSPYSAAREQVLAAARAARCEDILRKLPDGLDTVVGAKGVYLSGGEAQRIALARAILKDAPIVVLDEATAFADPENELQIQKAFEELTRGKTVLMIAHRLSTVQNADSILVLSGGKIAEQGSHAQLMKQGGIYAHMWTDYQRSARWKIGKEEAV
;
A
#
# COMPACT_ATOMS: atom_id res chain seq x y z
N PRO A 1 25.02 -13.41 28.77
CA PRO A 1 23.63 -13.44 28.36
C PRO A 1 23.45 -12.44 27.19
N ALA A 2 23.27 -13.00 25.98
CA ALA A 2 23.03 -12.20 24.80
C ALA A 2 21.69 -11.47 25.01
N ARG A 3 21.70 -10.16 24.94
CA ARG A 3 20.47 -9.34 24.84
C ARG A 3 19.81 -9.71 23.52
N THR A 4 18.77 -10.52 23.58
CA THR A 4 17.88 -10.71 22.44
C THR A 4 17.29 -9.34 22.10
N SER A 5 17.60 -8.86 20.90
CA SER A 5 16.99 -7.63 20.40
C SER A 5 15.45 -7.78 20.45
N PRO A 6 14.69 -6.77 20.90
CA PRO A 6 13.23 -6.83 20.88
C PRO A 6 12.66 -7.00 19.45
N TYR A 7 13.51 -7.03 18.43
CA TYR A 7 13.20 -7.25 17.02
C TYR A 7 13.64 -8.62 16.48
N SER A 8 14.16 -9.56 17.33
CA SER A 8 14.50 -10.90 16.88
C SER A 8 13.24 -11.78 16.88
N ALA A 9 12.44 -11.66 15.83
CA ALA A 9 11.36 -12.61 15.56
C ALA A 9 11.98 -13.98 15.24
N ALA A 10 11.32 -15.06 15.72
CA ALA A 10 11.69 -16.41 15.32
C ALA A 10 11.60 -16.54 13.77
N ARG A 11 12.49 -17.33 13.17
CA ARG A 11 12.54 -17.52 11.70
C ARG A 11 11.19 -17.94 11.14
N GLU A 12 10.41 -18.70 11.88
CA GLU A 12 9.03 -19.09 11.51
C GLU A 12 8.08 -17.90 11.39
N GLN A 13 8.17 -16.94 12.30
CA GLN A 13 7.35 -15.71 12.23
C GLN A 13 7.73 -14.86 11.03
N VAL A 14 9.03 -14.77 10.69
CA VAL A 14 9.49 -14.07 9.49
C VAL A 14 8.94 -14.75 8.23
N LEU A 15 8.99 -16.09 8.15
CA LEU A 15 8.44 -16.84 7.04
C LEU A 15 6.91 -16.69 6.93
N ALA A 16 6.20 -16.68 8.04
CA ALA A 16 4.75 -16.46 8.07
C ALA A 16 4.40 -15.06 7.53
N ALA A 17 5.11 -14.02 7.99
CA ALA A 17 4.92 -12.66 7.48
C ALA A 17 5.27 -12.52 5.99
N ALA A 18 6.34 -13.18 5.53
CA ALA A 18 6.72 -13.20 4.13
C ALA A 18 5.65 -13.89 3.24
N ARG A 19 5.04 -14.97 3.71
CA ARG A 19 3.91 -15.63 3.02
C ARG A 19 2.68 -14.73 2.98
N ALA A 20 2.32 -14.11 4.10
CA ALA A 20 1.21 -13.16 4.16
C ALA A 20 1.40 -11.99 3.18
N ALA A 21 2.64 -11.53 3.00
CA ALA A 21 3.01 -10.50 2.03
C ALA A 21 3.28 -11.04 0.61
N ARG A 22 2.95 -12.31 0.32
CA ARG A 22 3.12 -12.92 -1.02
C ARG A 22 4.56 -12.85 -1.54
N CYS A 23 5.54 -13.13 -0.67
CA CYS A 23 6.96 -13.06 -1.02
C CYS A 23 7.60 -14.42 -1.38
N GLU A 24 6.81 -15.51 -1.52
CA GLU A 24 7.38 -16.84 -1.78
C GLU A 24 8.13 -16.93 -3.11
N ASP A 25 7.65 -16.25 -4.15
CA ASP A 25 8.31 -16.16 -5.45
C ASP A 25 9.64 -15.42 -5.35
N ILE A 26 9.70 -14.37 -4.53
CA ILE A 26 10.91 -13.60 -4.26
C ILE A 26 11.93 -14.49 -3.55
N LEU A 27 11.52 -15.13 -2.44
CA LEU A 27 12.42 -15.98 -1.64
C LEU A 27 12.98 -17.16 -2.44
N ARG A 28 12.22 -17.71 -3.39
CA ARG A 28 12.70 -18.79 -4.28
C ARG A 28 13.76 -18.34 -5.29
N LYS A 29 13.74 -17.07 -5.68
CA LYS A 29 14.73 -16.48 -6.60
C LYS A 29 16.03 -16.08 -5.90
N LEU A 30 15.98 -15.88 -4.58
CA LEU A 30 17.12 -15.42 -3.80
C LEU A 30 18.06 -16.58 -3.46
N PRO A 31 19.40 -16.45 -3.69
CA PRO A 31 20.35 -17.56 -3.56
C PRO A 31 20.40 -18.16 -2.15
N ASP A 32 20.29 -17.33 -1.11
CA ASP A 32 20.32 -17.75 0.29
C ASP A 32 18.95 -17.54 0.98
N GLY A 33 17.87 -17.40 0.21
CA GLY A 33 16.51 -17.15 0.72
C GLY A 33 16.45 -15.95 1.65
N LEU A 34 16.02 -16.15 2.92
CA LEU A 34 15.91 -15.08 3.92
C LEU A 34 17.26 -14.46 4.31
N ASP A 35 18.36 -15.16 4.14
CA ASP A 35 19.69 -14.71 4.54
C ASP A 35 20.42 -13.97 3.41
N THR A 36 19.77 -13.84 2.24
CA THR A 36 20.33 -13.11 1.10
C THR A 36 20.50 -11.62 1.41
N VAL A 37 21.68 -11.09 1.14
CA VAL A 37 21.96 -9.65 1.23
C VAL A 37 21.31 -8.94 0.02
N VAL A 38 20.43 -7.98 0.29
CA VAL A 38 19.77 -7.17 -0.74
C VAL A 38 20.25 -5.72 -0.71
N GLY A 39 20.27 -5.07 -1.87
CA GLY A 39 20.69 -3.67 -2.05
C GLY A 39 22.04 -3.49 -2.70
N ALA A 40 22.73 -2.38 -2.44
CA ALA A 40 23.92 -1.94 -3.18
C ALA A 40 25.11 -2.94 -3.19
N LYS A 41 25.18 -3.84 -2.21
CA LYS A 41 26.23 -4.89 -2.11
C LYS A 41 25.67 -6.31 -2.27
N GLY A 42 24.45 -6.47 -2.78
CA GLY A 42 23.78 -7.74 -2.90
C GLY A 42 22.83 -7.80 -4.10
N VAL A 43 21.77 -8.60 -3.97
CA VAL A 43 20.78 -8.77 -5.03
C VAL A 43 19.88 -7.55 -5.12
N TYR A 44 19.62 -7.08 -6.35
CA TYR A 44 18.65 -6.02 -6.60
C TYR A 44 17.24 -6.62 -6.69
N LEU A 45 16.30 -5.98 -5.99
CA LEU A 45 14.88 -6.28 -6.07
C LEU A 45 14.20 -5.29 -7.02
N SER A 46 13.20 -5.74 -7.76
CA SER A 46 12.29 -4.82 -8.46
C SER A 46 11.53 -3.94 -7.47
N GLY A 47 10.96 -2.82 -7.94
CA GLY A 47 10.15 -1.94 -7.09
C GLY A 47 9.00 -2.68 -6.39
N GLY A 48 8.28 -3.55 -7.11
CA GLY A 48 7.20 -4.36 -6.54
C GLY A 48 7.67 -5.42 -5.54
N GLU A 49 8.83 -6.06 -5.79
CA GLU A 49 9.43 -7.00 -4.84
C GLU A 49 9.88 -6.31 -3.55
N ALA A 50 10.55 -5.15 -3.67
CA ALA A 50 10.96 -4.35 -2.52
C ALA A 50 9.77 -3.90 -1.68
N GLN A 51 8.67 -3.52 -2.32
CA GLN A 51 7.45 -3.12 -1.65
C GLN A 51 6.79 -4.28 -0.91
N ARG A 52 6.71 -5.48 -1.50
CA ARG A 52 6.17 -6.68 -0.82
C ARG A 52 7.01 -7.05 0.40
N ILE A 53 8.33 -6.93 0.33
CA ILE A 53 9.22 -7.13 1.50
C ILE A 53 8.97 -6.06 2.58
N ALA A 54 8.74 -4.81 2.20
CA ALA A 54 8.37 -3.76 3.16
C ALA A 54 7.03 -4.06 3.86
N LEU A 55 6.04 -4.56 3.11
CA LEU A 55 4.77 -5.04 3.67
C LEU A 55 4.96 -6.23 4.62
N ALA A 56 5.82 -7.20 4.29
CA ALA A 56 6.15 -8.31 5.18
C ALA A 56 6.74 -7.83 6.51
N ARG A 57 7.62 -6.84 6.48
CA ARG A 57 8.17 -6.21 7.71
C ARG A 57 7.10 -5.52 8.54
N ALA A 58 6.15 -4.85 7.90
CA ALA A 58 5.03 -4.19 8.58
C ALA A 58 4.05 -5.21 9.18
N ILE A 59 3.77 -6.32 8.49
CA ILE A 59 2.96 -7.45 9.00
C ILE A 59 3.65 -8.07 10.22
N LEU A 60 4.95 -8.34 10.13
CA LEU A 60 5.73 -8.92 11.23
C LEU A 60 5.75 -8.01 12.48
N LYS A 61 5.78 -6.69 12.28
CA LYS A 61 5.73 -5.70 13.38
C LYS A 61 4.38 -5.68 14.08
N ASP A 62 3.32 -6.04 13.40
CA ASP A 62 1.94 -6.16 13.88
C ASP A 62 1.44 -4.94 14.70
N ALA A 63 1.77 -3.74 14.25
CA ALA A 63 1.31 -2.51 14.90
C ALA A 63 -0.21 -2.32 14.73
N PRO A 64 -0.95 -1.83 15.75
CA PRO A 64 -2.39 -1.61 15.69
C PRO A 64 -2.79 -0.42 14.79
N ILE A 65 -1.87 0.49 14.52
CA ILE A 65 -2.05 1.64 13.62
C ILE A 65 -1.03 1.54 12.50
N VAL A 66 -1.50 1.60 11.25
CA VAL A 66 -0.69 1.56 10.04
C VAL A 66 -0.80 2.91 9.33
N VAL A 67 0.32 3.55 9.08
CA VAL A 67 0.39 4.79 8.29
C VAL A 67 0.99 4.47 6.94
N LEU A 68 0.31 4.87 5.88
CA LEU A 68 0.64 4.57 4.51
C LEU A 68 0.78 5.86 3.71
N ASP A 69 1.95 6.09 3.19
CA ASP A 69 2.24 7.20 2.30
C ASP A 69 2.57 6.64 0.91
N GLU A 70 1.79 7.06 -0.10
CA GLU A 70 2.00 6.69 -1.51
C GLU A 70 2.07 5.17 -1.82
N ALA A 71 1.37 4.34 -1.04
CA ALA A 71 1.48 2.87 -1.08
C ALA A 71 1.05 2.20 -2.41
N THR A 72 0.61 2.94 -3.44
CA THR A 72 -0.05 2.39 -4.64
C THR A 72 0.55 2.82 -5.99
N ALA A 73 1.79 3.25 -6.05
CA ALA A 73 2.47 3.55 -7.30
C ALA A 73 3.07 2.26 -7.91
N PHE A 74 2.26 1.46 -8.62
CA PHE A 74 2.71 0.19 -9.22
C PHE A 74 2.96 0.35 -10.71
N ALA A 75 4.05 -0.25 -11.17
CA ALA A 75 4.45 -0.21 -12.57
C ALA A 75 4.07 -1.48 -13.35
N ASP A 76 3.62 -2.55 -12.65
CA ASP A 76 3.38 -3.88 -13.23
C ASP A 76 2.09 -4.52 -12.68
N PRO A 77 1.11 -4.88 -13.56
CA PRO A 77 -0.19 -5.42 -13.15
C PRO A 77 -0.11 -6.72 -12.33
N GLU A 78 0.87 -7.59 -12.58
CA GLU A 78 1.02 -8.85 -11.86
C GLU A 78 1.46 -8.61 -10.41
N ASN A 79 2.40 -7.69 -10.22
CA ASN A 79 2.83 -7.26 -8.90
C ASN A 79 1.74 -6.48 -8.17
N GLU A 80 0.91 -5.70 -8.88
CA GLU A 80 -0.19 -4.94 -8.29
C GLU A 80 -1.16 -5.84 -7.51
N LEU A 81 -1.59 -6.95 -8.10
CA LEU A 81 -2.49 -7.91 -7.44
C LEU A 81 -1.87 -8.53 -6.18
N GLN A 82 -0.58 -8.88 -6.23
CA GLN A 82 0.11 -9.46 -5.07
C GLN A 82 0.28 -8.44 -3.95
N ILE A 83 0.60 -7.20 -4.30
CA ILE A 83 0.73 -6.10 -3.34
C ILE A 83 -0.63 -5.77 -2.71
N GLN A 84 -1.72 -5.75 -3.49
CA GLN A 84 -3.06 -5.53 -2.97
C GLN A 84 -3.43 -6.60 -1.93
N LYS A 85 -3.19 -7.89 -2.22
CA LYS A 85 -3.44 -8.98 -1.27
C LYS A 85 -2.60 -8.86 0.01
N ALA A 86 -1.31 -8.50 -0.12
CA ALA A 86 -0.44 -8.27 1.01
C ALA A 86 -0.91 -7.09 1.87
N PHE A 87 -1.46 -6.06 1.23
CA PHE A 87 -2.03 -4.90 1.87
C PHE A 87 -3.30 -5.21 2.64
N GLU A 88 -4.20 -6.01 2.09
CA GLU A 88 -5.41 -6.49 2.76
C GLU A 88 -5.06 -7.25 4.04
N GLU A 89 -4.02 -8.11 4.00
CA GLU A 89 -3.53 -8.81 5.18
C GLU A 89 -2.94 -7.86 6.24
N LEU A 90 -2.12 -6.87 5.82
CA LEU A 90 -1.53 -5.89 6.72
C LEU A 90 -2.59 -5.08 7.46
N THR A 91 -3.67 -4.70 6.78
CA THR A 91 -4.66 -3.75 7.29
C THR A 91 -5.81 -4.41 8.06
N ARG A 92 -5.92 -5.73 8.00
CA ARG A 92 -7.02 -6.47 8.61
C ARG A 92 -7.13 -6.22 10.11
N GLY A 93 -8.28 -5.67 10.54
CA GLY A 93 -8.57 -5.38 11.95
C GLY A 93 -7.74 -4.26 12.57
N LYS A 94 -7.11 -3.40 11.74
CA LYS A 94 -6.25 -2.30 12.20
C LYS A 94 -6.81 -0.95 11.81
N THR A 95 -6.36 0.08 12.51
CA THR A 95 -6.59 1.46 12.10
C THR A 95 -5.59 1.84 11.01
N VAL A 96 -6.08 2.27 9.86
CA VAL A 96 -5.25 2.64 8.71
C VAL A 96 -5.39 4.12 8.44
N LEU A 97 -4.28 4.84 8.46
CA LEU A 97 -4.18 6.22 7.99
C LEU A 97 -3.45 6.21 6.64
N MET A 98 -4.14 6.60 5.58
CA MET A 98 -3.59 6.61 4.23
C MET A 98 -3.49 8.03 3.68
N ILE A 99 -2.31 8.41 3.19
CA ILE A 99 -2.14 9.57 2.34
C ILE A 99 -2.31 9.13 0.90
N ALA A 100 -3.36 9.61 0.24
CA ALA A 100 -3.74 9.14 -1.08
C ALA A 100 -3.40 10.16 -2.15
N HIS A 101 -2.68 9.70 -3.18
CA HIS A 101 -2.41 10.44 -4.41
C HIS A 101 -3.39 10.08 -5.53
N ARG A 102 -4.18 9.02 -5.34
CA ARG A 102 -5.25 8.61 -6.27
C ARG A 102 -6.59 8.59 -5.55
N LEU A 103 -7.56 9.32 -6.04
CA LEU A 103 -8.89 9.39 -5.42
C LEU A 103 -9.62 8.03 -5.40
N SER A 104 -9.34 7.16 -6.37
CA SER A 104 -9.92 5.80 -6.40
C SER A 104 -9.56 4.96 -5.16
N THR A 105 -8.40 5.20 -4.54
CA THR A 105 -7.97 4.42 -3.37
C THR A 105 -8.71 4.76 -2.09
N VAL A 106 -9.29 5.97 -1.99
CA VAL A 106 -10.00 6.41 -0.78
C VAL A 106 -11.52 6.22 -0.84
N GLN A 107 -12.06 5.80 -1.98
CA GLN A 107 -13.51 5.65 -2.17
C GLN A 107 -14.16 4.74 -1.10
N ASN A 108 -13.44 3.69 -0.68
CA ASN A 108 -13.93 2.72 0.29
C ASN A 108 -13.42 2.99 1.73
N ALA A 109 -12.83 4.14 1.98
CA ALA A 109 -12.41 4.52 3.33
C ALA A 109 -13.62 4.84 4.21
N ASP A 110 -13.56 4.45 5.49
CA ASP A 110 -14.61 4.76 6.48
C ASP A 110 -14.76 6.27 6.70
N SER A 111 -13.65 7.01 6.64
CA SER A 111 -13.62 8.47 6.76
C SER A 111 -12.52 9.06 5.89
N ILE A 112 -12.86 10.09 5.14
CA ILE A 112 -11.95 10.85 4.28
C ILE A 112 -11.78 12.22 4.93
N LEU A 113 -10.53 12.67 5.06
CA LEU A 113 -10.18 14.01 5.54
C LEU A 113 -9.63 14.82 4.35
N VAL A 114 -10.29 15.90 4.00
CA VAL A 114 -9.83 16.86 2.98
C VAL A 114 -9.10 17.99 3.68
N LEU A 115 -7.82 18.14 3.35
CA LEU A 115 -6.97 19.19 3.90
C LEU A 115 -6.86 20.36 2.93
N SER A 116 -7.07 21.58 3.43
CA SER A 116 -6.87 22.82 2.67
C SER A 116 -6.32 23.90 3.59
N GLY A 117 -5.28 24.61 3.15
CA GLY A 117 -4.64 25.65 3.95
C GLY A 117 -4.15 25.19 5.33
N GLY A 118 -3.68 23.92 5.44
CA GLY A 118 -3.20 23.33 6.70
C GLY A 118 -4.30 22.98 7.72
N LYS A 119 -5.56 22.97 7.31
CA LYS A 119 -6.72 22.65 8.15
C LYS A 119 -7.59 21.57 7.49
N ILE A 120 -8.35 20.85 8.32
CA ILE A 120 -9.40 19.95 7.81
C ILE A 120 -10.54 20.82 7.28
N ALA A 121 -10.73 20.83 5.95
CA ALA A 121 -11.78 21.56 5.28
C ALA A 121 -13.08 20.75 5.22
N GLU A 122 -12.97 19.44 4.96
CA GLU A 122 -14.11 18.52 4.88
C GLU A 122 -13.72 17.18 5.53
N GLN A 123 -14.75 16.51 6.09
CA GLN A 123 -14.61 15.17 6.66
C GLN A 123 -15.89 14.38 6.46
N GLY A 124 -15.76 13.11 6.06
CA GLY A 124 -16.91 12.20 5.90
C GLY A 124 -16.57 10.99 5.02
N SER A 125 -17.56 10.13 4.80
CA SER A 125 -17.45 9.06 3.81
C SER A 125 -17.52 9.63 2.39
N HIS A 126 -17.11 8.84 1.40
CA HIS A 126 -17.24 9.19 -0.03
C HIS A 126 -18.66 9.69 -0.37
N ALA A 127 -19.69 8.95 0.04
CA ALA A 127 -21.07 9.29 -0.26
C ALA A 127 -21.51 10.62 0.41
N GLN A 128 -21.07 10.88 1.64
CA GLN A 128 -21.38 12.13 2.34
C GLN A 128 -20.72 13.33 1.67
N LEU A 129 -19.42 13.23 1.33
CA LEU A 129 -18.67 14.30 0.70
C LEU A 129 -19.15 14.59 -0.73
N MET A 130 -19.55 13.57 -1.48
CA MET A 130 -20.17 13.74 -2.80
C MET A 130 -21.49 14.50 -2.69
N LYS A 131 -22.32 14.20 -1.68
CA LYS A 131 -23.60 14.89 -1.43
C LYS A 131 -23.40 16.35 -1.00
N GLN A 132 -22.32 16.66 -0.28
CA GLN A 132 -21.99 18.02 0.14
C GLN A 132 -21.65 18.93 -1.06
N GLY A 133 -21.13 18.37 -2.16
CA GLY A 133 -20.77 19.14 -3.36
C GLY A 133 -19.57 20.07 -3.16
N GLY A 134 -18.72 19.82 -2.16
CA GLY A 134 -17.57 20.64 -1.79
C GLY A 134 -16.29 20.31 -2.56
N ILE A 135 -15.15 20.55 -1.92
CA ILE A 135 -13.79 20.35 -2.50
C ILE A 135 -13.63 18.91 -3.00
N TYR A 136 -13.99 17.94 -2.15
CA TYR A 136 -13.89 16.52 -2.51
C TYR A 136 -14.69 16.16 -3.76
N ALA A 137 -15.95 16.61 -3.83
CA ALA A 137 -16.83 16.32 -4.95
C ALA A 137 -16.31 16.92 -6.27
N HIS A 138 -15.73 18.13 -6.22
CA HIS A 138 -15.08 18.73 -7.39
C HIS A 138 -13.84 17.92 -7.83
N MET A 139 -12.95 17.57 -6.89
CA MET A 139 -11.78 16.74 -7.17
C MET A 139 -12.18 15.39 -7.79
N TRP A 140 -13.24 14.76 -7.27
CA TRP A 140 -13.74 13.49 -7.79
C TRP A 140 -14.29 13.61 -9.21
N THR A 141 -15.04 14.66 -9.49
CA THR A 141 -15.59 14.94 -10.83
C THR A 141 -14.48 15.15 -11.85
N ASP A 142 -13.45 15.91 -11.50
CA ASP A 142 -12.30 16.16 -12.35
C ASP A 142 -11.47 14.88 -12.58
N TYR A 143 -11.30 14.05 -11.55
CA TYR A 143 -10.67 12.73 -11.66
C TYR A 143 -11.43 11.83 -12.64
N GLN A 144 -12.74 11.72 -12.52
CA GLN A 144 -13.56 10.92 -13.43
C GLN A 144 -13.49 11.42 -14.88
N ARG A 145 -13.50 12.74 -15.08
CA ARG A 145 -13.37 13.35 -16.42
C ARG A 145 -12.03 12.99 -17.06
N SER A 146 -10.95 13.08 -16.28
CA SER A 146 -9.60 12.73 -16.74
C SER A 146 -9.44 11.23 -17.06
N ALA A 147 -10.07 10.37 -16.27
CA ALA A 147 -10.07 8.92 -16.50
C ALA A 147 -10.80 8.54 -17.80
N ARG A 148 -11.96 9.15 -18.06
CA ARG A 148 -12.73 8.94 -19.31
C ARG A 148 -11.98 9.40 -20.55
N TRP A 149 -11.22 10.48 -20.47
CA TRP A 149 -10.43 10.94 -21.62
C TRP A 149 -9.31 9.97 -22.01
N LYS A 150 -8.67 9.32 -21.02
CA LYS A 150 -7.63 8.32 -21.30
C LYS A 150 -8.21 7.11 -22.06
N ILE A 151 -9.39 6.60 -21.65
CA ILE A 151 -10.04 5.45 -22.28
C ILE A 151 -10.47 5.79 -23.72
N GLY A 152 -11.06 6.96 -23.96
CA GLY A 152 -11.48 7.37 -25.32
C GLY A 152 -10.35 7.62 -26.32
N LYS A 153 -9.08 7.72 -25.85
CA LYS A 153 -7.90 7.78 -26.74
C LYS A 153 -7.35 6.40 -27.11
N GLU A 154 -7.55 5.39 -26.27
CA GLU A 154 -7.11 4.02 -26.56
C GLU A 154 -8.04 3.29 -27.53
N GLU A 155 -9.32 3.70 -27.61
CA GLU A 155 -10.29 3.16 -28.59
C GLU A 155 -10.22 3.85 -29.97
N ALA A 156 -9.42 4.90 -30.13
CA ALA A 156 -9.32 5.69 -31.38
C ALA A 156 -8.00 5.47 -32.16
N VAL A 157 -7.26 4.35 -31.86
CA VAL A 157 -6.03 3.96 -32.59
C VAL A 157 -6.21 2.64 -33.29
#